data_ecd7be17b1ffcbd0278c08b48e6f6aa7
#
_entry.id   ecd7be17b1ffcbd0278c08b48e6f6aa7
#
_cell.length_a   1.000
_cell.length_b   1.000
_cell.length_c   1.000
_cell.angle_alpha   90.00
_cell.angle_beta   90.00
_cell.angle_gamma   90.00
#
_symmetry.space_group_name_H-M   'P 1'
#
loop_
_entity.id
_entity.type
_entity.pdbx_description
1 polymer ?
#
loop_
_entity_poly.entity_id
_entity_poly.type
_entity_poly.pdbx_seq_one_letter_code
_entity_poly.pdbx_strand_id
1 'polypeptide(L)'
;MPKPISVISSVKDTYQEEFVANQLVEAQINASLSPKMRHDLIDVLYTYKNAFASDNEPLGAIKGNEVDITLNIDRPYPLVLRGPAYPASPRAREALEKHIQELIQLGVLRKVGHNEEFEVTTPVIIAWNNDKSRMVGGFRALNTYTVPHRYPIPRIQENLTQLPKSKYIKSMDELKGFHKNVLMPKSKKLFRIITHCGIYEYLRMPFIVKNSPSHDQRMMNTIFHTELSEGWLIIYIDDIIICLDSSSLHHERLARILDKATGLNMNISLKKCNFGFEELKALGHIVSGLSLGIDKNKVAAVLLKPIPQNKKEMIYFLGFSSYYRQHLKEFATLAKYLYRICD
;
A
#
# COMPACT_ATOMS: atom_id res chain seq x y z
N MET A 1 4.69 46.99 20.68
CA MET A 1 3.71 46.32 21.53
C MET A 1 3.52 44.91 21.00
N PRO A 2 3.68 43.86 21.78
CA PRO A 2 3.38 42.51 21.33
C PRO A 2 1.84 42.39 21.14
N LYS A 3 1.41 41.73 20.04
CA LYS A 3 0.00 41.47 19.81
C LYS A 3 -0.53 40.58 20.94
N PRO A 4 -1.78 40.82 21.41
CA PRO A 4 -2.33 40.06 22.52
C PRO A 4 -2.48 38.57 22.12
N ILE A 5 -2.16 37.71 23.07
CA ILE A 5 -2.18 36.23 22.95
C ILE A 5 -3.52 35.68 22.43
N SER A 6 -4.62 36.39 22.68
CA SER A 6 -5.99 36.05 22.20
C SER A 6 -6.16 36.07 20.67
N VAL A 7 -5.39 36.90 19.96
CA VAL A 7 -5.45 36.98 18.48
C VAL A 7 -4.72 35.81 17.82
N ILE A 8 -3.68 35.28 18.48
CA ILE A 8 -2.91 34.15 17.95
C ILE A 8 -3.70 32.83 18.12
N SER A 9 -4.42 32.65 19.22
CA SER A 9 -5.28 31.48 19.41
C SER A 9 -6.45 31.45 18.41
N SER A 10 -7.15 32.57 18.20
CA SER A 10 -8.28 32.63 17.27
C SER A 10 -7.88 32.36 15.80
N VAL A 11 -6.69 32.79 15.39
CA VAL A 11 -6.18 32.51 14.04
C VAL A 11 -5.81 31.03 13.89
N LYS A 12 -5.19 30.43 14.90
CA LYS A 12 -4.88 28.99 14.91
C LYS A 12 -6.16 28.15 14.82
N ASP A 13 -7.17 28.51 15.59
CA ASP A 13 -8.46 27.84 15.62
C ASP A 13 -9.15 27.89 14.25
N THR A 14 -9.12 29.03 13.55
CA THR A 14 -9.70 29.19 12.21
C THR A 14 -8.99 28.29 11.16
N TYR A 15 -7.66 28.26 11.12
CA TYR A 15 -6.92 27.38 10.20
C TYR A 15 -7.10 25.89 10.51
N GLN A 16 -7.29 25.57 11.78
CA GLN A 16 -7.56 24.20 12.20
C GLN A 16 -8.98 23.77 11.80
N GLU A 17 -9.96 24.66 11.93
CA GLU A 17 -11.31 24.43 11.43
C GLU A 17 -11.36 24.23 9.93
N GLU A 18 -10.62 25.03 9.14
CA GLU A 18 -10.46 24.83 7.70
C GLU A 18 -9.82 23.50 7.35
N PHE A 19 -8.79 23.08 8.07
CA PHE A 19 -8.16 21.77 7.88
C PHE A 19 -9.13 20.63 8.15
N VAL A 20 -9.91 20.73 9.25
CA VAL A 20 -10.96 19.75 9.60
C VAL A 20 -12.03 19.71 8.51
N ALA A 21 -12.50 20.86 8.04
CA ALA A 21 -13.57 20.95 7.05
C ALA A 21 -13.15 20.45 5.66
N ASN A 22 -11.91 20.72 5.24
CA ASN A 22 -11.49 20.49 3.86
C ASN A 22 -10.67 19.21 3.68
N GLN A 23 -9.91 18.76 4.67
CA GLN A 23 -9.01 17.62 4.56
C GLN A 23 -9.37 16.46 5.49
N LEU A 24 -9.71 16.74 6.73
CA LEU A 24 -9.97 15.71 7.72
C LEU A 24 -11.33 15.00 7.53
N VAL A 25 -12.27 15.62 6.80
CA VAL A 25 -13.56 14.99 6.42
C VAL A 25 -13.35 13.63 5.73
N GLU A 26 -12.23 13.46 5.05
CA GLU A 26 -11.94 12.21 4.35
C GLU A 26 -11.40 11.09 5.26
N ALA A 27 -10.85 11.43 6.43
CA ALA A 27 -10.36 10.45 7.39
C ALA A 27 -11.49 9.80 8.20
N GLN A 28 -11.34 8.51 8.47
CA GLN A 28 -12.28 7.82 9.35
C GLN A 28 -11.83 7.97 10.80
N ILE A 29 -12.52 8.84 11.55
CA ILE A 29 -12.29 9.04 12.98
C ILE A 29 -13.47 8.43 13.75
N ASN A 30 -13.15 7.53 14.70
CA ASN A 30 -14.18 6.88 15.51
C ASN A 30 -14.99 7.91 16.29
N ALA A 31 -16.31 7.87 16.09
CA ALA A 31 -17.26 8.79 16.74
C ALA A 31 -17.35 8.59 18.27
N SER A 32 -16.96 7.42 18.78
CA SER A 32 -17.00 7.09 20.23
C SER A 32 -15.82 7.63 21.02
N LEU A 33 -14.85 8.29 20.38
CA LEU A 33 -13.75 8.96 21.08
C LEU A 33 -14.29 10.08 21.98
N SER A 34 -13.73 10.21 23.20
CA SER A 34 -14.07 11.33 24.06
C SER A 34 -13.73 12.67 23.39
N PRO A 35 -14.45 13.76 23.70
CA PRO A 35 -14.18 15.08 23.10
C PRO A 35 -12.71 15.50 23.24
N LYS A 36 -12.10 15.24 24.39
CA LYS A 36 -10.68 15.51 24.63
C LYS A 36 -9.76 14.72 23.70
N MET A 37 -9.97 13.39 23.58
CA MET A 37 -9.16 12.53 22.69
C MET A 37 -9.31 12.95 21.24
N ARG A 38 -10.51 13.33 20.84
CA ARG A 38 -10.77 13.81 19.48
C ARG A 38 -10.04 15.13 19.20
N HIS A 39 -10.10 16.07 20.14
CA HIS A 39 -9.40 17.35 20.03
C HIS A 39 -7.88 17.15 19.93
N ASP A 40 -7.30 16.42 20.88
CA ASP A 40 -5.86 16.12 20.89
C ASP A 40 -5.40 15.39 19.61
N LEU A 41 -6.23 14.48 19.04
CA LEU A 41 -5.96 13.82 17.75
C LEU A 41 -5.91 14.84 16.60
N ILE A 42 -6.88 15.75 16.53
CA ILE A 42 -6.96 16.78 15.49
C ILE A 42 -5.74 17.71 15.59
N ASP A 43 -5.31 18.07 16.78
CA ASP A 43 -4.10 18.89 17.01
C ASP A 43 -2.84 18.22 16.44
N VAL A 44 -2.67 16.91 16.67
CA VAL A 44 -1.54 16.16 16.11
C VAL A 44 -1.63 16.09 14.58
N LEU A 45 -2.78 15.76 14.03
CA LEU A 45 -2.98 15.69 12.57
C LEU A 45 -2.74 17.05 11.89
N TYR A 46 -3.19 18.14 12.50
CA TYR A 46 -2.94 19.49 12.01
C TYR A 46 -1.47 19.87 12.08
N THR A 47 -0.80 19.53 13.19
CA THR A 47 0.63 19.82 13.38
C THR A 47 1.47 19.18 12.27
N TYR A 48 1.12 17.96 11.88
CA TYR A 48 1.82 17.18 10.85
C TYR A 48 1.06 17.12 9.52
N LYS A 49 0.26 18.12 9.19
CA LYS A 49 -0.56 18.14 7.96
C LYS A 49 0.24 17.92 6.68
N ASN A 50 1.51 18.28 6.65
CA ASN A 50 2.42 18.09 5.53
C ASN A 50 2.81 16.61 5.29
N ALA A 51 2.52 15.70 6.22
CA ALA A 51 2.64 14.27 6.00
C ALA A 51 1.52 13.71 5.09
N PHE A 52 0.43 14.48 4.95
CA PHE A 52 -0.74 14.09 4.16
C PHE A 52 -0.70 14.82 2.82
N ALA A 53 -0.54 14.06 1.73
CA ALA A 53 -0.55 14.64 0.40
C ALA A 53 -1.96 14.83 -0.12
N SER A 54 -2.16 15.87 -0.89
CA SER A 54 -3.29 15.97 -1.81
C SER A 54 -3.09 15.01 -2.99
N ASP A 55 -4.20 14.47 -3.53
CA ASP A 55 -4.15 13.54 -4.68
C ASP A 55 -3.52 14.15 -5.95
N ASN A 56 -3.34 15.47 -5.99
CA ASN A 56 -2.89 16.23 -7.17
C ASN A 56 -1.45 16.74 -7.07
N GLU A 57 -0.78 16.54 -5.93
CA GLU A 57 0.60 16.97 -5.75
C GLU A 57 1.59 15.91 -6.21
N PRO A 58 2.78 16.31 -6.71
CA PRO A 58 3.84 15.37 -7.00
C PRO A 58 4.18 14.53 -5.77
N LEU A 59 4.32 13.24 -5.97
CA LEU A 59 4.67 12.35 -4.87
C LEU A 59 6.02 12.73 -4.28
N GLY A 60 6.12 12.69 -2.97
CA GLY A 60 7.38 12.77 -2.25
C GLY A 60 8.37 11.70 -2.71
N ALA A 61 9.63 11.90 -2.48
CA ALA A 61 10.68 10.92 -2.74
C ALA A 61 11.50 10.76 -1.47
N ILE A 62 11.63 9.52 -1.00
CA ILE A 62 12.46 9.23 0.16
C ILE A 62 13.93 9.36 -0.24
N LYS A 63 14.62 10.34 0.32
CA LYS A 63 16.03 10.61 0.04
C LYS A 63 16.90 9.43 0.48
N GLY A 64 17.89 9.07 -0.34
CA GLY A 64 18.83 8.00 -0.04
C GLY A 64 18.28 6.58 -0.20
N ASN A 65 17.07 6.43 -0.73
CA ASN A 65 16.44 5.13 -1.00
C ASN A 65 16.21 4.93 -2.50
N GLU A 66 17.24 5.12 -3.31
CA GLU A 66 17.17 4.81 -4.73
C GLU A 66 17.26 3.30 -4.94
N VAL A 67 16.33 2.77 -5.74
CA VAL A 67 16.23 1.33 -6.00
C VAL A 67 17.02 0.95 -7.23
N ASP A 68 17.93 0.00 -7.06
CA ASP A 68 18.66 -0.65 -8.14
C ASP A 68 18.03 -1.99 -8.47
N ILE A 69 17.71 -2.20 -9.75
CA ILE A 69 17.20 -3.46 -10.27
C ILE A 69 18.21 -4.03 -11.25
N THR A 70 18.63 -5.26 -10.98
CA THR A 70 19.61 -5.99 -11.79
C THR A 70 18.93 -7.19 -12.47
N LEU A 71 19.35 -7.48 -13.69
CA LEU A 71 18.95 -8.69 -14.40
C LEU A 71 20.04 -9.75 -14.28
N ASN A 72 19.66 -11.02 -14.30
CA ASN A 72 20.57 -12.17 -14.30
C ASN A 72 21.01 -12.59 -15.71
N ILE A 73 20.95 -11.66 -16.64
CA ILE A 73 21.35 -11.83 -18.03
C ILE A 73 22.16 -10.62 -18.49
N ASP A 74 23.11 -10.87 -19.37
CA ASP A 74 23.92 -9.83 -20.00
C ASP A 74 23.27 -9.30 -21.29
N ARG A 75 23.79 -8.18 -21.78
CA ARG A 75 23.39 -7.61 -23.08
C ARG A 75 24.07 -8.39 -24.22
N PRO A 76 23.42 -8.48 -25.39
CA PRO A 76 22.10 -7.94 -25.73
C PRO A 76 20.95 -8.71 -25.07
N TYR A 77 19.91 -7.98 -24.64
CA TYR A 77 18.76 -8.59 -23.98
C TYR A 77 17.89 -9.40 -24.96
N PRO A 78 17.27 -10.52 -24.50
CA PRO A 78 16.37 -11.32 -25.32
C PRO A 78 15.20 -10.52 -25.88
N LEU A 79 14.78 -10.85 -27.11
CA LEU A 79 13.66 -10.16 -27.77
C LEU A 79 12.33 -10.21 -27.00
N VAL A 80 12.14 -11.21 -26.13
CA VAL A 80 10.94 -11.29 -25.25
C VAL A 80 10.80 -10.08 -24.32
N LEU A 81 11.90 -9.34 -24.06
CA LEU A 81 11.85 -8.08 -23.29
C LEU A 81 11.49 -6.86 -24.13
N ARG A 82 11.28 -7.02 -25.44
CA ARG A 82 10.82 -5.97 -26.37
C ARG A 82 9.39 -6.23 -26.79
N GLY A 83 8.47 -6.25 -25.82
CA GLY A 83 7.05 -6.47 -26.10
C GLY A 83 6.46 -5.35 -26.95
N PRO A 84 5.62 -5.66 -27.97
CA PRO A 84 4.87 -4.65 -28.71
C PRO A 84 3.70 -4.12 -27.88
N ALA A 85 3.17 -2.95 -28.26
CA ALA A 85 1.94 -2.43 -27.66
C ALA A 85 0.77 -3.38 -27.93
N TYR A 86 -0.06 -3.63 -26.90
CA TYR A 86 -1.26 -4.42 -27.09
C TYR A 86 -2.37 -3.64 -27.78
N PRO A 87 -3.18 -4.28 -28.64
CA PRO A 87 -4.40 -3.70 -29.15
C PRO A 87 -5.32 -3.28 -27.99
N ALA A 88 -5.91 -2.11 -28.09
CA ALA A 88 -6.82 -1.60 -27.07
C ALA A 88 -8.09 -1.03 -27.71
N SER A 89 -9.25 -1.30 -27.09
CA SER A 89 -10.53 -0.69 -27.48
C SER A 89 -10.50 0.83 -27.26
N PRO A 90 -11.37 1.61 -27.92
CA PRO A 90 -11.43 3.06 -27.71
C PRO A 90 -11.55 3.46 -26.24
N ARG A 91 -12.45 2.81 -25.48
CA ARG A 91 -12.60 3.03 -24.03
C ARG A 91 -11.32 2.74 -23.24
N ALA A 92 -10.58 1.68 -23.61
CA ALA A 92 -9.33 1.34 -22.94
C ALA A 92 -8.19 2.33 -23.29
N ARG A 93 -8.17 2.87 -24.51
CA ARG A 93 -7.21 3.91 -24.94
C ARG A 93 -7.41 5.19 -24.14
N GLU A 94 -8.63 5.68 -24.04
CA GLU A 94 -8.98 6.87 -23.27
C GLU A 94 -8.59 6.72 -21.79
N ALA A 95 -8.95 5.58 -21.16
CA ALA A 95 -8.55 5.29 -19.79
C ALA A 95 -7.04 5.22 -19.63
N LEU A 96 -6.31 4.64 -20.58
CA LEU A 96 -4.86 4.54 -20.55
C LEU A 96 -4.20 5.92 -20.64
N GLU A 97 -4.67 6.79 -21.55
CA GLU A 97 -4.17 8.17 -21.67
C GLU A 97 -4.37 8.94 -20.37
N LYS A 98 -5.56 8.84 -19.77
CA LYS A 98 -5.84 9.46 -18.47
C LYS A 98 -4.86 9.01 -17.39
N HIS A 99 -4.63 7.70 -17.24
CA HIS A 99 -3.68 7.15 -16.26
C HIS A 99 -2.24 7.60 -16.53
N ILE A 100 -1.83 7.66 -17.80
CA ILE A 100 -0.50 8.15 -18.18
C ILE A 100 -0.31 9.61 -17.78
N GLN A 101 -1.29 10.48 -18.11
CA GLN A 101 -1.23 11.90 -17.75
C GLN A 101 -1.16 12.08 -16.23
N GLU A 102 -1.99 11.35 -15.48
CA GLU A 102 -1.95 11.37 -14.03
C GLU A 102 -0.56 10.99 -13.49
N LEU A 103 0.05 9.89 -13.99
CA LEU A 103 1.37 9.45 -13.55
C LEU A 103 2.51 10.41 -13.97
N ILE A 104 2.35 11.13 -15.09
CA ILE A 104 3.30 12.18 -15.48
C ILE A 104 3.20 13.37 -14.51
N GLN A 105 1.99 13.83 -14.20
CA GLN A 105 1.77 14.91 -13.23
C GLN A 105 2.34 14.59 -11.85
N LEU A 106 2.23 13.34 -11.42
CA LEU A 106 2.79 12.85 -10.16
C LEU A 106 4.31 12.61 -10.20
N GLY A 107 4.97 12.85 -11.32
CA GLY A 107 6.42 12.61 -11.47
C GLY A 107 6.80 11.12 -11.42
N VAL A 108 5.88 10.23 -11.78
CA VAL A 108 6.12 8.77 -11.83
C VAL A 108 6.56 8.31 -13.20
N LEU A 109 6.00 8.89 -14.26
CA LEU A 109 6.33 8.59 -15.65
C LEU A 109 6.92 9.83 -16.34
N ARG A 110 7.78 9.58 -17.33
CA ARG A 110 8.14 10.55 -18.35
C ARG A 110 7.95 9.98 -19.74
N LYS A 111 7.69 10.81 -20.73
CA LYS A 111 7.71 10.39 -22.13
C LYS A 111 9.16 10.19 -22.59
N VAL A 112 9.41 9.09 -23.32
CA VAL A 112 10.72 8.82 -23.92
C VAL A 112 10.85 9.64 -25.21
N GLY A 113 12.00 10.31 -25.39
CA GLY A 113 12.29 11.08 -26.58
C GLY A 113 12.51 10.21 -27.83
N HIS A 114 12.26 10.78 -29.01
CA HIS A 114 12.39 10.04 -30.27
C HIS A 114 13.80 9.49 -30.54
N ASN A 115 14.83 10.15 -30.00
CA ASN A 115 16.24 9.80 -30.19
C ASN A 115 16.80 8.91 -29.07
N GLU A 116 15.96 8.51 -28.09
CA GLU A 116 16.40 7.62 -27.02
C GLU A 116 16.27 6.16 -27.45
N GLU A 117 17.39 5.47 -27.47
CA GLU A 117 17.43 4.02 -27.70
C GLU A 117 16.79 3.26 -26.54
N PHE A 118 16.12 2.15 -26.85
CA PHE A 118 15.52 1.29 -25.84
C PHE A 118 15.75 -0.19 -26.19
N GLU A 119 16.09 -0.96 -25.17
CA GLU A 119 16.32 -2.40 -25.26
C GLU A 119 15.20 -3.21 -24.61
N VAL A 120 14.42 -2.57 -23.73
CA VAL A 120 13.32 -3.19 -22.99
C VAL A 120 12.07 -2.33 -23.15
N THR A 121 10.96 -2.98 -23.50
CA THR A 121 9.64 -2.38 -23.54
C THR A 121 8.59 -3.35 -23.01
N THR A 122 7.77 -2.89 -22.11
CA THR A 122 6.70 -3.68 -21.49
C THR A 122 5.34 -3.19 -22.00
N PRO A 123 4.51 -4.07 -22.58
CA PRO A 123 3.15 -3.71 -22.93
C PRO A 123 2.30 -3.45 -21.68
N VAL A 124 1.29 -2.60 -21.84
CA VAL A 124 0.35 -2.29 -20.76
C VAL A 124 -1.08 -2.61 -21.19
N ILE A 125 -1.91 -2.96 -20.22
CA ILE A 125 -3.35 -3.16 -20.37
C ILE A 125 -4.11 -2.33 -19.36
N ILE A 126 -5.39 -2.10 -19.62
CA ILE A 126 -6.34 -1.59 -18.63
C ILE A 126 -7.12 -2.76 -18.06
N ALA A 127 -6.98 -2.98 -16.77
CA ALA A 127 -7.82 -3.90 -16.02
C ALA A 127 -9.01 -3.14 -15.42
N TRP A 128 -10.20 -3.70 -15.56
CA TRP A 128 -11.44 -3.14 -15.06
C TRP A 128 -11.93 -3.92 -13.84
N ASN A 129 -12.35 -3.19 -12.83
CA ASN A 129 -13.09 -3.75 -11.70
C ASN A 129 -14.34 -2.87 -11.49
N ASN A 130 -15.47 -3.36 -11.95
CA ASN A 130 -16.67 -2.56 -12.18
C ASN A 130 -16.33 -1.36 -13.09
N ASP A 131 -16.62 -0.12 -12.64
CA ASP A 131 -16.32 1.10 -13.39
C ASP A 131 -14.92 1.67 -13.13
N LYS A 132 -14.15 1.05 -12.23
CA LYS A 132 -12.79 1.50 -11.92
C LYS A 132 -11.79 0.85 -12.85
N SER A 133 -10.98 1.68 -13.52
CA SER A 133 -9.88 1.22 -14.37
C SER A 133 -8.55 1.26 -13.62
N ARG A 134 -7.64 0.34 -13.97
CA ARG A 134 -6.26 0.34 -13.50
C ARG A 134 -5.33 0.04 -14.66
N MET A 135 -4.28 0.84 -14.81
CA MET A 135 -3.19 0.54 -15.74
C MET A 135 -2.27 -0.55 -15.17
N VAL A 136 -2.07 -1.61 -15.92
CA VAL A 136 -1.27 -2.78 -15.50
C VAL A 136 -0.17 -3.05 -16.53
N GLY A 137 1.09 -2.95 -16.10
CA GLY A 137 2.24 -3.32 -16.93
C GLY A 137 2.48 -4.82 -16.95
N GLY A 138 2.72 -5.37 -18.13
CA GLY A 138 2.99 -6.81 -18.33
C GLY A 138 4.43 -7.22 -17.95
N PHE A 139 4.92 -6.85 -16.79
CA PHE A 139 6.32 -7.08 -16.36
C PHE A 139 6.72 -8.56 -16.16
N ARG A 140 5.89 -9.53 -16.57
CA ARG A 140 6.17 -10.96 -16.36
C ARG A 140 7.51 -11.37 -16.97
N ALA A 141 7.78 -10.99 -18.22
CA ALA A 141 9.05 -11.30 -18.89
C ALA A 141 10.22 -10.68 -18.14
N LEU A 142 10.15 -9.40 -17.77
CA LEU A 142 11.19 -8.72 -17.00
C LEU A 142 11.42 -9.39 -15.63
N ASN A 143 10.34 -9.74 -14.93
CA ASN A 143 10.39 -10.40 -13.62
C ASN A 143 11.09 -11.78 -13.68
N THR A 144 11.04 -12.49 -14.82
CA THR A 144 11.75 -13.76 -14.99
C THR A 144 13.26 -13.58 -14.91
N TYR A 145 13.77 -12.51 -15.50
CA TYR A 145 15.19 -12.19 -15.52
C TYR A 145 15.66 -11.29 -14.37
N THR A 146 14.75 -10.76 -13.58
CA THR A 146 15.10 -9.90 -12.43
C THR A 146 15.71 -10.73 -11.32
N VAL A 147 16.92 -10.32 -10.86
CA VAL A 147 17.57 -10.90 -9.67
C VAL A 147 16.67 -10.67 -8.46
N PRO A 148 16.25 -11.73 -7.74
CA PRO A 148 15.37 -11.57 -6.58
C PRO A 148 16.04 -10.79 -5.46
N HIS A 149 15.37 -9.77 -4.96
CA HIS A 149 15.74 -9.14 -3.70
C HIS A 149 15.20 -9.99 -2.54
N ARG A 150 16.12 -10.68 -1.83
CA ARG A 150 15.77 -11.61 -0.75
C ARG A 150 15.67 -10.87 0.58
N TYR A 151 14.58 -10.15 0.77
CA TYR A 151 14.23 -9.61 2.08
C TYR A 151 12.98 -10.32 2.60
N PRO A 152 12.99 -10.82 3.85
CA PRO A 152 11.84 -11.54 4.40
C PRO A 152 10.66 -10.58 4.58
N ILE A 153 9.55 -10.88 3.92
CA ILE A 153 8.28 -10.23 4.19
C ILE A 153 7.65 -10.98 5.36
N PRO A 154 7.32 -10.31 6.47
CA PRO A 154 6.76 -10.97 7.63
C PRO A 154 5.40 -11.59 7.31
N ARG A 155 5.06 -12.67 7.98
CA ARG A 155 3.72 -13.25 7.83
C ARG A 155 2.71 -12.36 8.55
N ILE A 156 1.65 -11.98 7.84
CA ILE A 156 0.58 -11.11 8.37
C ILE A 156 0.08 -11.63 9.72
N GLN A 157 -0.18 -12.93 9.80
CA GLN A 157 -0.74 -13.56 10.99
C GLN A 157 0.23 -13.49 12.18
N GLU A 158 1.52 -13.75 11.95
CA GLU A 158 2.54 -13.65 13.00
C GLU A 158 2.64 -12.23 13.55
N ASN A 159 2.65 -11.24 12.66
CA ASN A 159 2.65 -9.84 13.08
C ASN A 159 1.39 -9.47 13.89
N LEU A 160 0.22 -9.87 13.42
CA LEU A 160 -1.03 -9.51 14.07
C LEU A 160 -1.22 -10.22 15.42
N THR A 161 -0.66 -11.43 15.61
CA THR A 161 -0.69 -12.14 16.90
C THR A 161 0.27 -11.54 17.93
N GLN A 162 1.27 -10.79 17.50
CA GLN A 162 2.22 -10.10 18.39
C GLN A 162 1.69 -8.74 18.88
N LEU A 163 0.53 -8.31 18.38
CA LEU A 163 -0.07 -7.06 18.82
C LEU A 163 -0.31 -7.07 20.33
N PRO A 164 0.12 -6.04 21.06
CA PRO A 164 -0.22 -5.89 22.46
C PRO A 164 -1.75 -5.80 22.60
N LYS A 165 -2.27 -6.21 23.75
CA LYS A 165 -3.68 -6.02 24.08
C LYS A 165 -3.98 -4.54 24.15
N SER A 166 -4.48 -3.99 23.05
CA SER A 166 -4.64 -2.57 22.84
C SER A 166 -6.11 -2.18 22.83
N LYS A 167 -6.45 -1.09 23.51
CA LYS A 167 -7.82 -0.60 23.47
C LYS A 167 -8.16 0.09 22.15
N TYR A 168 -7.17 0.77 21.55
CA TYR A 168 -7.38 1.52 20.31
C TYR A 168 -6.35 1.16 19.25
N ILE A 169 -6.81 1.09 18.01
CA ILE A 169 -6.01 0.79 16.84
C ILE A 169 -6.15 1.93 15.83
N LYS A 170 -5.06 2.22 15.16
CA LYS A 170 -5.04 3.10 14.00
C LYS A 170 -4.46 2.34 12.82
N SER A 171 -5.02 2.55 11.65
CA SER A 171 -4.41 2.14 10.39
C SER A 171 -4.18 3.34 9.49
N MET A 172 -3.05 3.34 8.85
CA MET A 172 -2.68 4.34 7.84
C MET A 172 -2.17 3.60 6.62
N ASP A 173 -2.48 4.14 5.45
CA ASP A 173 -2.06 3.60 4.15
C ASP A 173 -1.24 4.68 3.44
N GLU A 174 -0.13 4.30 2.84
CA GLU A 174 0.67 5.23 2.07
C GLU A 174 -0.01 5.60 0.75
N LEU A 175 0.13 6.84 0.36
CA LEU A 175 -0.37 7.29 -0.94
C LEU A 175 0.49 6.69 -2.06
N LYS A 176 -0.11 5.80 -2.88
CA LYS A 176 0.56 5.15 -4.02
C LYS A 176 1.91 4.47 -3.66
N GLY A 177 1.99 3.90 -2.49
CA GLY A 177 3.08 3.20 -1.79
C GLY A 177 4.38 2.97 -2.58
N PHE A 178 4.42 2.03 -3.53
CA PHE A 178 5.66 1.72 -4.25
C PHE A 178 6.24 2.88 -5.08
N HIS A 179 5.42 3.84 -5.52
CA HIS A 179 5.89 4.98 -6.29
C HIS A 179 6.71 6.00 -5.47
N LYS A 180 6.78 5.87 -4.15
CA LYS A 180 7.72 6.65 -3.32
C LYS A 180 9.19 6.27 -3.58
N ASN A 181 9.43 5.04 -4.06
CA ASN A 181 10.76 4.51 -4.33
C ASN A 181 11.26 4.99 -5.69
N VAL A 182 12.29 5.82 -5.69
CA VAL A 182 12.93 6.35 -6.92
C VAL A 182 13.82 5.26 -7.50
N LEU A 183 13.76 5.08 -8.82
CA LEU A 183 14.66 4.14 -9.53
C LEU A 183 16.01 4.79 -9.85
N MET A 184 17.09 4.05 -9.71
CA MET A 184 18.39 4.47 -10.23
C MET A 184 18.36 4.68 -11.75
N PRO A 185 19.16 5.60 -12.32
CA PRO A 185 19.14 5.90 -13.76
C PRO A 185 19.26 4.69 -14.67
N LYS A 186 20.12 3.71 -14.31
CA LYS A 186 20.28 2.46 -15.07
C LYS A 186 19.04 1.57 -15.00
N SER A 187 18.35 1.56 -13.86
CA SER A 187 17.15 0.75 -13.64
C SER A 187 15.91 1.34 -14.34
N LYS A 188 15.81 2.67 -14.48
CA LYS A 188 14.71 3.32 -15.21
C LYS A 188 14.56 2.78 -16.62
N LYS A 189 15.67 2.53 -17.32
CA LYS A 189 15.70 1.98 -18.69
C LYS A 189 15.06 0.59 -18.82
N LEU A 190 14.95 -0.17 -17.73
CA LEU A 190 14.31 -1.49 -17.69
C LEU A 190 12.78 -1.37 -17.56
N PHE A 191 12.28 -0.23 -17.08
CA PHE A 191 10.86 -0.01 -16.81
C PHE A 191 10.22 0.93 -17.82
N ARG A 192 10.50 0.72 -19.09
CA ARG A 192 9.84 1.42 -20.19
C ARG A 192 8.58 0.66 -20.59
N ILE A 193 7.48 1.38 -20.70
CA ILE A 193 6.20 0.86 -21.17
C ILE A 193 5.92 1.37 -22.58
N ILE A 194 5.32 0.51 -23.39
CA ILE A 194 4.90 0.84 -24.74
C ILE A 194 3.37 0.85 -24.83
N THR A 195 2.85 1.89 -25.47
CA THR A 195 1.42 2.15 -25.62
C THR A 195 1.13 2.59 -27.07
N HIS A 196 -0.13 2.72 -27.42
CA HIS A 196 -0.55 3.27 -28.73
C HIS A 196 -0.17 4.74 -28.94
N CYS A 197 0.09 5.49 -27.86
CA CYS A 197 0.47 6.92 -27.91
C CYS A 197 1.98 7.17 -27.66
N GLY A 198 2.79 6.13 -27.57
CA GLY A 198 4.23 6.22 -27.44
C GLY A 198 4.84 5.37 -26.34
N ILE A 199 6.11 5.64 -26.06
CA ILE A 199 6.91 4.96 -25.05
C ILE A 199 7.09 5.90 -23.86
N TYR A 200 6.92 5.36 -22.65
CA TYR A 200 7.09 6.08 -21.40
C TYR A 200 8.02 5.30 -20.47
N GLU A 201 8.77 6.01 -19.66
CA GLU A 201 9.74 5.44 -18.72
C GLU A 201 9.31 5.73 -17.30
N TYR A 202 9.27 4.69 -16.46
CA TYR A 202 9.05 4.86 -15.02
C TYR A 202 10.28 5.49 -14.37
N LEU A 203 10.07 6.59 -13.67
CA LEU A 203 11.08 7.24 -12.84
C LEU A 203 11.11 6.64 -11.44
N ARG A 204 10.01 5.98 -11.07
CA ARG A 204 9.75 5.38 -9.76
C ARG A 204 9.30 3.94 -9.92
N MET A 205 9.43 3.16 -8.85
CA MET A 205 9.12 1.72 -8.84
C MET A 205 7.65 1.48 -9.23
N PRO A 206 7.38 0.74 -10.32
CA PRO A 206 6.02 0.41 -10.69
C PRO A 206 5.45 -0.72 -9.83
N PHE A 207 4.11 -0.83 -9.83
CA PHE A 207 3.41 -1.98 -9.28
C PHE A 207 3.71 -3.27 -10.08
N ILE A 208 3.57 -4.44 -9.42
CA ILE A 208 3.71 -5.77 -10.06
C ILE A 208 5.16 -6.14 -10.45
N VAL A 209 6.13 -5.34 -10.05
CA VAL A 209 7.54 -5.73 -10.16
C VAL A 209 7.91 -6.68 -9.02
N LYS A 210 8.61 -7.77 -9.35
CA LYS A 210 8.98 -8.85 -8.42
C LYS A 210 9.58 -8.37 -7.10
N ASN A 211 10.42 -7.36 -7.17
CA ASN A 211 11.18 -6.87 -6.02
C ASN A 211 10.50 -5.72 -5.25
N SER A 212 9.39 -5.15 -5.76
CA SER A 212 8.76 -3.99 -5.12
C SER A 212 8.37 -4.23 -3.67
N PRO A 213 7.68 -5.33 -3.31
CA PRO A 213 7.28 -5.57 -1.93
C PRO A 213 8.47 -5.73 -0.97
N SER A 214 9.51 -6.45 -1.38
CA SER A 214 10.68 -6.72 -0.53
C SER A 214 11.57 -5.49 -0.34
N HIS A 215 11.72 -4.64 -1.35
CA HIS A 215 12.41 -3.36 -1.21
C HIS A 215 11.65 -2.43 -0.28
N ASP A 216 10.35 -2.34 -0.46
CA ASP A 216 9.48 -1.48 0.34
C ASP A 216 9.49 -1.90 1.81
N GLN A 217 9.27 -3.17 2.10
CA GLN A 217 9.32 -3.70 3.45
C GLN A 217 10.67 -3.46 4.14
N ARG A 218 11.79 -3.67 3.41
CA ARG A 218 13.13 -3.40 3.94
C ARG A 218 13.29 -1.94 4.32
N MET A 219 12.89 -1.03 3.44
CA MET A 219 12.98 0.40 3.66
C MET A 219 12.16 0.81 4.89
N MET A 220 10.90 0.39 4.95
CA MET A 220 10.01 0.68 6.06
C MET A 220 10.54 0.14 7.40
N ASN A 221 11.06 -1.09 7.41
CA ASN A 221 11.68 -1.67 8.60
C ASN A 221 12.93 -0.91 9.04
N THR A 222 13.68 -0.33 8.11
CA THR A 222 14.86 0.50 8.43
C THR A 222 14.44 1.84 9.03
N ILE A 223 13.47 2.51 8.42
CA ILE A 223 12.96 3.82 8.87
C ILE A 223 12.35 3.72 10.27
N PHE A 224 11.50 2.72 10.47
CA PHE A 224 10.72 2.55 11.71
C PHE A 224 11.27 1.47 12.63
N HIS A 225 12.58 1.19 12.54
CA HIS A 225 13.24 0.14 13.34
C HIS A 225 12.97 0.26 14.84
N THR A 226 13.06 1.47 15.39
CA THR A 226 12.83 1.73 16.82
C THR A 226 11.40 1.40 17.22
N GLU A 227 10.43 1.92 16.50
CA GLU A 227 9.00 1.74 16.78
C GLU A 227 8.55 0.29 16.62
N LEU A 228 9.12 -0.41 15.64
CA LEU A 228 8.90 -1.85 15.44
C LEU A 228 9.48 -2.65 16.60
N SER A 229 10.68 -2.32 17.08
CA SER A 229 11.33 -3.01 18.22
C SER A 229 10.63 -2.73 19.56
N GLU A 230 9.97 -1.59 19.70
CA GLU A 230 9.10 -1.28 20.84
C GLU A 230 7.77 -2.07 20.84
N GLY A 231 7.43 -2.76 19.73
CA GLY A 231 6.33 -3.72 19.63
C GLY A 231 4.93 -3.13 19.51
N TRP A 232 4.78 -1.80 19.37
CA TRP A 232 3.48 -1.14 19.21
C TRP A 232 3.12 -0.76 17.76
N LEU A 233 4.07 -0.92 16.85
CA LEU A 233 3.94 -0.64 15.43
C LEU A 233 4.02 -1.94 14.64
N ILE A 234 3.14 -2.11 13.67
CA ILE A 234 3.24 -3.12 12.63
C ILE A 234 3.27 -2.43 11.28
N ILE A 235 4.17 -2.89 10.43
CA ILE A 235 4.24 -2.45 9.03
C ILE A 235 4.21 -3.69 8.14
N TYR A 236 3.29 -3.69 7.21
CA TYR A 236 3.20 -4.71 6.19
C TYR A 236 3.05 -4.04 4.83
N ILE A 237 4.19 -3.92 4.12
CA ILE A 237 4.28 -3.21 2.84
C ILE A 237 3.76 -1.77 3.02
N ASP A 238 2.61 -1.43 2.42
CA ASP A 238 2.01 -0.08 2.44
C ASP A 238 1.15 0.19 3.70
N ASP A 239 0.79 -0.87 4.45
CA ASP A 239 -0.10 -0.77 5.60
C ASP A 239 0.69 -0.53 6.89
N ILE A 240 0.36 0.56 7.60
CA ILE A 240 0.94 0.94 8.90
C ILE A 240 -0.16 0.80 9.95
N ILE A 241 0.07 -0.06 10.96
CA ILE A 241 -0.88 -0.30 12.06
C ILE A 241 -0.23 0.09 13.38
N ILE A 242 -0.88 0.98 14.11
CA ILE A 242 -0.44 1.48 15.42
C ILE A 242 -1.39 0.95 16.49
N CYS A 243 -0.83 0.30 17.50
CA CYS A 243 -1.56 -0.26 18.65
C CYS A 243 -1.29 0.53 19.91
N LEU A 244 -2.32 0.71 20.74
CA LEU A 244 -2.32 1.69 21.83
C LEU A 244 -3.07 1.19 23.04
N ASP A 245 -2.39 1.15 24.19
CA ASP A 245 -2.96 0.67 25.44
C ASP A 245 -3.69 1.79 26.21
N SER A 246 -3.23 3.04 26.07
CA SER A 246 -3.78 4.20 26.78
C SER A 246 -3.95 5.41 25.89
N SER A 247 -4.83 6.33 26.34
CA SER A 247 -5.09 7.59 25.63
C SER A 247 -3.90 8.54 25.59
N SER A 248 -3.05 8.56 26.60
CA SER A 248 -1.89 9.47 26.66
C SER A 248 -0.81 9.13 25.64
N LEU A 249 -0.52 7.85 25.42
CA LEU A 249 0.43 7.38 24.42
C LEU A 249 -0.12 7.47 22.98
N HIS A 250 -1.44 7.67 22.87
CA HIS A 250 -2.15 7.65 21.59
C HIS A 250 -1.65 8.74 20.62
N HIS A 251 -1.39 9.92 21.10
CA HIS A 251 -0.96 11.07 20.32
C HIS A 251 0.54 11.08 20.09
N GLU A 252 1.33 10.71 21.11
CA GLU A 252 2.78 10.64 21.02
C GLU A 252 3.27 9.66 19.95
N ARG A 253 2.74 8.43 19.96
CA ARG A 253 3.11 7.41 18.96
C ARG A 253 2.72 7.81 17.54
N LEU A 254 1.54 8.41 17.38
CA LEU A 254 1.12 8.95 16.08
C LEU A 254 2.05 10.08 15.63
N ALA A 255 2.36 11.02 16.52
CA ALA A 255 3.26 12.13 16.23
C ALA A 255 4.65 11.65 15.79
N ARG A 256 5.22 10.62 16.44
CA ARG A 256 6.50 10.02 16.05
C ARG A 256 6.48 9.45 14.63
N ILE A 257 5.38 8.78 14.23
CA ILE A 257 5.25 8.25 12.86
C ILE A 257 5.12 9.40 11.85
N LEU A 258 4.25 10.39 12.13
CA LEU A 258 4.02 11.51 11.24
C LEU A 258 5.25 12.43 11.12
N ASP A 259 6.02 12.60 12.19
CA ASP A 259 7.29 13.35 12.19
C ASP A 259 8.30 12.71 11.24
N LYS A 260 8.51 11.38 11.35
CA LYS A 260 9.38 10.63 10.45
C LYS A 260 8.88 10.68 9.00
N ALA A 261 7.56 10.52 8.79
CA ALA A 261 6.96 10.61 7.46
C ALA A 261 7.21 11.98 6.82
N THR A 262 7.00 13.06 7.59
CA THR A 262 7.27 14.45 7.13
C THR A 262 8.75 14.65 6.82
N GLY A 263 9.64 14.26 7.72
CA GLY A 263 11.09 14.41 7.55
C GLY A 263 11.66 13.66 6.35
N LEU A 264 11.04 12.56 5.96
CA LEU A 264 11.41 11.72 4.82
C LEU A 264 10.63 12.03 3.55
N ASN A 265 9.73 12.99 3.60
CA ASN A 265 8.83 13.30 2.48
C ASN A 265 7.98 12.10 2.04
N MET A 266 7.53 11.28 3.00
CA MET A 266 6.56 10.22 2.79
C MET A 266 5.15 10.81 2.76
N ASN A 267 4.34 10.38 1.81
CA ASN A 267 2.97 10.84 1.69
C ASN A 267 2.00 9.78 2.21
N ILE A 268 1.16 10.15 3.17
CA ILE A 268 0.12 9.30 3.75
C ILE A 268 -1.24 9.71 3.15
N SER A 269 -2.05 8.74 2.78
CA SER A 269 -3.40 8.98 2.27
C SER A 269 -4.40 9.14 3.40
N LEU A 270 -4.81 10.37 3.68
CA LEU A 270 -5.75 10.65 4.77
C LEU A 270 -7.09 9.93 4.59
N LYS A 271 -7.57 9.80 3.33
CA LYS A 271 -8.79 9.07 2.95
C LYS A 271 -8.82 7.61 3.39
N LYS A 272 -7.64 7.01 3.51
CA LYS A 272 -7.47 5.61 3.88
C LYS A 272 -7.04 5.41 5.34
N CYS A 273 -6.96 6.48 6.12
CA CYS A 273 -6.62 6.42 7.52
C CYS A 273 -7.84 6.14 8.40
N ASN A 274 -7.65 5.29 9.39
CA ASN A 274 -8.63 5.00 10.44
C ASN A 274 -8.01 5.34 11.79
N PHE A 275 -8.69 6.16 12.58
CA PHE A 275 -8.15 6.64 13.86
C PHE A 275 -9.05 6.31 15.04
N GLY A 276 -8.47 5.66 16.06
CA GLY A 276 -9.11 5.46 17.36
C GLY A 276 -10.20 4.41 17.39
N PHE A 277 -10.13 3.38 16.57
CA PHE A 277 -11.07 2.26 16.57
C PHE A 277 -10.63 1.17 17.56
N GLU A 278 -11.58 0.53 18.23
CA GLU A 278 -11.33 -0.66 19.06
C GLU A 278 -11.19 -1.91 18.20
N GLU A 279 -11.81 -1.90 17.03
CA GLU A 279 -11.76 -2.95 16.02
C GLU A 279 -11.72 -2.31 14.64
N LEU A 280 -10.87 -2.79 13.76
CA LEU A 280 -10.81 -2.34 12.38
C LEU A 280 -10.42 -3.47 11.42
N LYS A 281 -10.77 -3.29 10.16
CA LYS A 281 -10.37 -4.19 9.08
C LYS A 281 -8.98 -3.78 8.58
N ALA A 282 -8.00 -4.65 8.78
CA ALA A 282 -6.64 -4.47 8.29
C ALA A 282 -6.09 -5.79 7.74
N LEU A 283 -5.32 -5.73 6.66
CA LEU A 283 -4.65 -6.88 6.04
C LEU A 283 -5.59 -8.07 5.74
N GLY A 284 -6.87 -7.79 5.52
CA GLY A 284 -7.88 -8.81 5.25
C GLY A 284 -8.41 -9.56 6.47
N HIS A 285 -8.07 -9.12 7.66
CA HIS A 285 -8.56 -9.61 8.95
C HIS A 285 -9.34 -8.51 9.68
N ILE A 286 -10.13 -8.92 10.66
CA ILE A 286 -10.68 -8.02 11.67
C ILE A 286 -9.68 -8.01 12.82
N VAL A 287 -9.06 -6.88 13.05
CA VAL A 287 -8.05 -6.68 14.09
C VAL A 287 -8.70 -5.95 15.24
N SER A 288 -8.68 -6.54 16.42
CA SER A 288 -9.02 -5.88 17.68
C SER A 288 -7.89 -6.06 18.67
N GLY A 289 -7.81 -5.23 19.68
CA GLY A 289 -6.79 -5.36 20.72
C GLY A 289 -6.87 -6.67 21.53
N LEU A 290 -7.92 -7.46 21.36
CA LEU A 290 -8.16 -8.71 22.09
C LEU A 290 -8.11 -9.95 21.20
N SER A 291 -8.34 -9.79 19.90
CA SER A 291 -8.52 -10.94 19.01
C SER A 291 -8.21 -10.59 17.54
N LEU A 292 -7.85 -11.63 16.80
CA LEU A 292 -7.76 -11.61 15.37
C LEU A 292 -8.94 -12.39 14.79
N GLY A 293 -9.85 -11.67 14.15
CA GLY A 293 -11.06 -12.24 13.53
C GLY A 293 -10.95 -12.36 12.01
N ILE A 294 -11.90 -13.11 11.45
CA ILE A 294 -12.08 -13.17 10.00
C ILE A 294 -13.12 -12.13 9.58
N ASP A 295 -12.89 -11.46 8.47
CA ASP A 295 -13.89 -10.60 7.84
C ASP A 295 -15.16 -11.42 7.50
N LYS A 296 -16.30 -10.99 8.05
CA LYS A 296 -17.61 -11.65 7.85
C LYS A 296 -17.97 -11.79 6.37
N ASN A 297 -17.58 -10.82 5.52
CA ASN A 297 -17.81 -10.92 4.09
C ASN A 297 -17.02 -12.05 3.43
N LYS A 298 -15.81 -12.32 3.94
CA LYS A 298 -15.00 -13.44 3.46
C LYS A 298 -15.59 -14.78 3.91
N VAL A 299 -16.12 -14.85 5.13
CA VAL A 299 -16.84 -16.04 5.61
C VAL A 299 -18.07 -16.29 4.75
N ALA A 300 -18.88 -15.27 4.48
CA ALA A 300 -20.03 -15.35 3.59
C ALA A 300 -19.63 -15.85 2.18
N ALA A 301 -18.53 -15.33 1.64
CA ALA A 301 -18.03 -15.77 0.33
C ALA A 301 -17.59 -17.26 0.32
N VAL A 302 -17.14 -17.81 1.46
CA VAL A 302 -16.88 -19.25 1.59
C VAL A 302 -18.17 -20.04 1.58
N LEU A 303 -19.15 -19.60 2.39
CA LEU A 303 -20.43 -20.29 2.54
C LEU A 303 -21.27 -20.30 1.25
N LEU A 304 -21.12 -19.30 0.41
CA LEU A 304 -21.79 -19.20 -0.90
C LEU A 304 -21.12 -20.02 -2.01
N LYS A 305 -19.96 -20.63 -1.75
CA LYS A 305 -19.32 -21.48 -2.77
C LYS A 305 -20.09 -22.78 -2.98
N PRO A 306 -20.27 -23.20 -4.23
CA PRO A 306 -20.89 -24.51 -4.52
C PRO A 306 -20.02 -25.63 -3.95
N ILE A 307 -20.69 -26.75 -3.63
CA ILE A 307 -20.01 -27.97 -3.19
C ILE A 307 -19.15 -28.50 -4.36
N PRO A 308 -17.85 -28.77 -4.15
CA PRO A 308 -16.97 -29.31 -5.18
C PRO A 308 -17.51 -30.61 -5.80
N GLN A 309 -17.57 -30.68 -7.11
CA GLN A 309 -18.11 -31.81 -7.85
C GLN A 309 -17.02 -32.72 -8.46
N ASN A 310 -15.78 -32.26 -8.45
CA ASN A 310 -14.65 -33.00 -9.02
C ASN A 310 -13.35 -32.73 -8.26
N LYS A 311 -12.31 -33.53 -8.54
CA LYS A 311 -10.98 -33.44 -7.90
C LYS A 311 -10.36 -32.04 -7.99
N LYS A 312 -10.45 -31.38 -9.14
CA LYS A 312 -9.88 -30.04 -9.37
C LYS A 312 -10.56 -28.98 -8.50
N GLU A 313 -11.87 -29.02 -8.41
CA GLU A 313 -12.66 -28.12 -7.56
C GLU A 313 -12.40 -28.40 -6.08
N MET A 314 -12.21 -29.66 -5.69
CA MET A 314 -11.87 -30.05 -4.33
C MET A 314 -10.49 -29.50 -3.93
N ILE A 315 -9.48 -29.65 -4.79
CA ILE A 315 -8.13 -29.09 -4.54
C ILE A 315 -8.22 -27.57 -4.39
N TYR A 316 -8.98 -26.90 -5.26
CA TYR A 316 -9.19 -25.47 -5.17
C TYR A 316 -9.87 -25.07 -3.85
N PHE A 317 -10.93 -25.78 -3.44
CA PHE A 317 -11.65 -25.55 -2.19
C PHE A 317 -10.75 -25.77 -0.97
N LEU A 318 -9.95 -26.83 -0.94
CA LEU A 318 -9.00 -27.11 0.13
C LEU A 318 -7.91 -26.04 0.22
N GLY A 319 -7.35 -25.62 -0.91
CA GLY A 319 -6.39 -24.52 -0.95
C GLY A 319 -6.97 -23.21 -0.41
N PHE A 320 -8.20 -22.89 -0.82
CA PHE A 320 -8.93 -21.72 -0.36
C PHE A 320 -9.24 -21.80 1.15
N SER A 321 -9.76 -22.92 1.62
CA SER A 321 -10.11 -23.14 3.04
C SER A 321 -8.90 -23.18 3.96
N SER A 322 -7.75 -23.66 3.45
CA SER A 322 -6.47 -23.69 4.18
C SER A 322 -6.00 -22.30 4.62
N TYR A 323 -6.37 -21.24 3.92
CA TYR A 323 -6.08 -19.86 4.34
C TYR A 323 -6.72 -19.54 5.70
N TYR A 324 -7.88 -20.15 6.01
CA TYR A 324 -8.63 -19.92 7.25
C TYR A 324 -8.40 -20.99 8.32
N ARG A 325 -7.46 -21.93 8.10
CA ARG A 325 -7.26 -23.13 8.95
C ARG A 325 -7.11 -22.81 10.44
N GLN A 326 -6.49 -21.69 10.80
CA GLN A 326 -6.30 -21.31 12.21
C GLN A 326 -7.59 -20.89 12.92
N HIS A 327 -8.63 -20.51 12.16
CA HIS A 327 -9.94 -20.14 12.69
C HIS A 327 -10.94 -21.31 12.67
N LEU A 328 -10.53 -22.46 12.12
CA LEU A 328 -11.34 -23.67 12.05
C LEU A 328 -10.77 -24.70 13.01
N LYS A 329 -11.54 -24.97 14.08
CA LYS A 329 -11.17 -26.01 15.06
C LYS A 329 -10.98 -27.34 14.35
N GLU A 330 -9.87 -28.02 14.62
CA GLU A 330 -9.55 -29.33 14.06
C GLU A 330 -9.53 -29.41 12.52
N PHE A 331 -9.18 -28.29 11.84
CA PHE A 331 -9.14 -28.25 10.38
C PHE A 331 -8.37 -29.42 9.76
N ALA A 332 -7.23 -29.80 10.31
CA ALA A 332 -6.42 -30.91 9.80
C ALA A 332 -7.19 -32.25 9.82
N THR A 333 -7.94 -32.50 10.87
CA THR A 333 -8.76 -33.70 11.01
C THR A 333 -9.91 -33.70 10.01
N LEU A 334 -10.61 -32.59 9.87
CA LEU A 334 -11.71 -32.41 8.92
C LEU A 334 -11.24 -32.51 7.47
N ALA A 335 -10.13 -31.89 7.14
CA ALA A 335 -9.59 -31.85 5.79
C ALA A 335 -8.91 -33.16 5.36
N LYS A 336 -8.46 -34.01 6.31
CA LYS A 336 -7.75 -35.26 6.04
C LYS A 336 -8.50 -36.17 5.06
N TYR A 337 -9.80 -36.32 5.24
CA TYR A 337 -10.60 -37.18 4.36
C TYR A 337 -10.77 -36.58 2.97
N LEU A 338 -10.88 -35.24 2.87
CA LEU A 338 -11.00 -34.57 1.60
C LEU A 338 -9.67 -34.60 0.81
N TYR A 339 -8.53 -34.50 1.47
CA TYR A 339 -7.22 -34.67 0.84
C TYR A 339 -7.05 -36.08 0.27
N ARG A 340 -7.50 -37.14 1.00
CA ARG A 340 -7.45 -38.52 0.51
C ARG A 340 -8.28 -38.76 -0.75
N ILE A 341 -9.35 -38.01 -0.97
CA ILE A 341 -10.16 -38.10 -2.20
C ILE A 341 -9.38 -37.42 -3.37
N CYS A 342 -8.40 -36.55 -3.05
CA CYS A 342 -7.60 -35.84 -4.04
C CYS A 342 -6.32 -36.60 -4.44
N ASP A 343 -5.88 -37.58 -3.69
CA ASP A 343 -4.77 -38.45 -4.05
C ASP A 343 -5.24 -39.54 -5.03
#